data_ca3ba83ba6429bd5f70ab4245e7ac0ed
#
_entry.id   ca3ba83ba6429bd5f70ab4245e7ac0ed
#
_cell.length_a   1.000
_cell.length_b   1.000
_cell.length_c   1.000
_cell.angle_alpha   90.00
_cell.angle_beta   90.00
_cell.angle_gamma   90.00
#
_symmetry.space_group_name_H-M   'P 1'
#
loop_
_entity.id
_entity.type
_entity.pdbx_description
1 polymer ?
#
loop_
_entity_poly.entity_id
_entity_poly.type
_entity_poly.pdbx_seq_one_letter_code
_entity_poly.pdbx_strand_id
1 'polypeptide(L)'
;RRGRVVARLASVITDHADELAALESAENGVPIDIVRRFSVAAEARNLEYYASWIDKFGGEVVPLGTAGALDYTLPEPYGVVAVLTAYNTPSLFVGSKVGPALATGNAVVVKPSPLASLPALRFAELCQEAGLPAGAVNVVLGGAEVGQALVAHPGVDRVSFTGSRDAGREVSR
;
A
#
# COMPACT_ATOMS: atom_id res chain seq x y z
N ARG A 1 8.71 6.59 15.45
CA ARG A 1 8.52 5.13 15.56
C ARG A 1 8.02 4.54 14.22
N ARG A 2 6.94 5.05 13.62
CA ARG A 2 6.32 4.57 12.36
C ARG A 2 7.32 4.50 11.19
N GLY A 3 8.10 5.57 10.92
CA GLY A 3 9.09 5.61 9.84
C GLY A 3 10.14 4.51 9.93
N ARG A 4 10.63 4.23 11.16
CA ARG A 4 11.61 3.15 11.37
C ARG A 4 11.05 1.76 11.04
N VAL A 5 9.78 1.52 11.31
CA VAL A 5 9.14 0.23 11.01
C VAL A 5 8.90 0.08 9.50
N VAL A 6 8.45 1.14 8.81
CA VAL A 6 8.28 1.11 7.35
C VAL A 6 9.62 0.98 6.62
N ALA A 7 10.67 1.66 7.10
CA ALA A 7 12.03 1.50 6.57
C ALA A 7 12.56 0.07 6.78
N ARG A 8 12.30 -0.53 7.97
CA ARG A 8 12.66 -1.92 8.23
C ARG A 8 11.90 -2.87 7.28
N LEU A 9 10.63 -2.60 6.99
CA LEU A 9 9.88 -3.40 6.01
C LEU A 9 10.55 -3.35 4.63
N ALA A 10 11.03 -2.20 4.18
CA ALA A 10 11.78 -2.09 2.93
C ALA A 10 13.03 -2.99 2.92
N SER A 11 13.78 -3.04 4.04
CA SER A 11 14.93 -3.94 4.17
C SER A 11 14.51 -5.40 4.13
N VAL A 12 13.47 -5.79 4.86
CA VAL A 12 12.94 -7.16 4.87
C VAL A 12 12.48 -7.59 3.45
N ILE A 13 11.81 -6.70 2.70
CA ILE A 13 11.45 -6.98 1.28
C ILE A 13 12.70 -7.20 0.43
N THR A 14 13.76 -6.43 0.64
CA THR A 14 15.02 -6.59 -0.08
C THR A 14 15.69 -7.93 0.26
N ASP A 15 15.69 -8.34 1.53
CA ASP A 15 16.27 -9.60 1.99
C ASP A 15 15.53 -10.83 1.43
N HIS A 16 14.22 -10.68 1.15
CA HIS A 16 13.36 -11.72 0.56
C HIS A 16 13.11 -11.52 -0.95
N ALA A 17 13.91 -10.72 -1.63
CA ALA A 17 13.67 -10.34 -3.04
C ALA A 17 13.61 -11.54 -4.00
N ASP A 18 14.44 -12.56 -3.77
CA ASP A 18 14.47 -13.76 -4.61
C ASP A 18 13.21 -14.62 -4.44
N GLU A 19 12.72 -14.75 -3.21
CA GLU A 19 11.48 -15.45 -2.88
C GLU A 19 10.28 -14.74 -3.52
N LEU A 20 10.14 -13.43 -3.31
CA LEU A 20 9.05 -12.64 -3.88
C LEU A 20 9.07 -12.66 -5.41
N ALA A 21 10.26 -12.58 -6.01
CA ALA A 21 10.40 -12.66 -7.47
C ALA A 21 9.99 -14.03 -8.02
N ALA A 22 10.29 -15.10 -7.31
CA ALA A 22 9.87 -16.46 -7.69
C ALA A 22 8.35 -16.61 -7.60
N LEU A 23 7.71 -16.12 -6.52
CA LEU A 23 6.26 -16.16 -6.36
C LEU A 23 5.54 -15.36 -7.45
N GLU A 24 5.95 -14.13 -7.69
CA GLU A 24 5.34 -13.27 -8.71
C GLU A 24 5.53 -13.84 -10.11
N SER A 25 6.73 -14.32 -10.45
CA SER A 25 7.03 -14.93 -11.74
C SER A 25 6.21 -16.20 -12.00
N ALA A 26 5.99 -17.01 -10.94
CA ALA A 26 5.20 -18.24 -11.05
C ALA A 26 3.72 -17.96 -11.33
N GLU A 27 3.15 -16.88 -10.81
CA GLU A 27 1.75 -16.54 -11.01
C GLU A 27 1.49 -15.77 -12.32
N ASN A 28 2.32 -14.77 -12.65
CA ASN A 28 2.04 -13.87 -13.77
C ASN A 28 2.85 -14.17 -15.05
N GLY A 29 3.82 -15.11 -14.99
CA GLY A 29 4.62 -15.54 -16.13
C GLY A 29 5.71 -14.54 -16.57
N VAL A 30 5.92 -13.45 -15.84
CA VAL A 30 6.99 -12.50 -16.14
C VAL A 30 8.35 -13.12 -15.78
N PRO A 31 9.40 -12.99 -16.64
CA PRO A 31 10.72 -13.55 -16.33
C PRO A 31 11.24 -13.08 -14.96
N ILE A 32 11.73 -14.03 -14.15
CA ILE A 32 12.11 -13.79 -12.77
C ILE A 32 13.13 -12.66 -12.58
N ASP A 33 14.07 -12.50 -13.50
CA ASP A 33 15.05 -11.41 -13.45
C ASP A 33 14.40 -10.04 -13.67
N ILE A 34 13.36 -9.96 -14.48
CA ILE A 34 12.57 -8.74 -14.67
C ILE A 34 11.80 -8.41 -13.39
N VAL A 35 11.12 -9.41 -12.82
CA VAL A 35 10.37 -9.23 -11.57
C VAL A 35 11.31 -8.74 -10.46
N ARG A 36 12.45 -9.41 -10.25
CA ARG A 36 13.43 -9.06 -9.24
C ARG A 36 13.91 -7.61 -9.37
N ARG A 37 14.36 -7.23 -10.58
CA ARG A 37 14.98 -5.91 -10.83
C ARG A 37 13.97 -4.77 -10.92
N PHE A 38 12.74 -5.04 -11.30
CA PHE A 38 11.73 -4.01 -11.52
C PHE A 38 10.63 -4.04 -10.45
N SER A 39 9.85 -5.11 -10.35
CA SER A 39 8.65 -5.16 -9.49
C SER A 39 9.01 -5.14 -8.00
N VAL A 40 9.80 -6.11 -7.53
CA VAL A 40 10.20 -6.23 -6.13
C VAL A 40 11.14 -5.10 -5.71
N ALA A 41 12.11 -4.74 -6.56
CA ALA A 41 12.98 -3.61 -6.27
C ALA A 41 12.20 -2.28 -6.17
N ALA A 42 11.13 -2.10 -6.94
CA ALA A 42 10.28 -0.92 -6.83
C ALA A 42 9.42 -0.95 -5.56
N GLU A 43 8.97 -2.13 -5.12
CA GLU A 43 8.27 -2.30 -3.85
C GLU A 43 9.11 -1.78 -2.68
N ALA A 44 10.35 -2.27 -2.55
CA ALA A 44 11.28 -1.85 -1.51
C ALA A 44 11.58 -0.33 -1.58
N ARG A 45 11.89 0.18 -2.78
CA ARG A 45 12.16 1.62 -2.96
C ARG A 45 10.97 2.51 -2.60
N ASN A 46 9.75 2.11 -2.93
CA ASN A 46 8.56 2.88 -2.56
C ASN A 46 8.39 2.92 -1.03
N LEU A 47 8.55 1.79 -0.35
CA LEU A 47 8.48 1.73 1.10
C LEU A 47 9.55 2.62 1.76
N GLU A 48 10.79 2.57 1.30
CA GLU A 48 11.87 3.40 1.78
C GLU A 48 11.60 4.89 1.55
N TYR A 49 11.15 5.25 0.34
CA TYR A 49 10.79 6.61 -0.01
C TYR A 49 9.72 7.16 0.94
N TYR A 50 8.61 6.47 1.10
CA TYR A 50 7.54 6.94 1.98
C TYR A 50 7.89 6.88 3.46
N ALA A 51 8.74 5.96 3.91
CA ALA A 51 9.29 5.97 5.26
C ALA A 51 10.03 7.28 5.57
N SER A 52 10.72 7.84 4.57
CA SER A 52 11.46 9.08 4.70
C SER A 52 10.59 10.35 4.75
N TRP A 53 9.31 10.27 4.36
CA TRP A 53 8.39 11.41 4.30
C TRP A 53 7.61 11.67 5.60
N ILE A 54 7.61 10.74 6.53
CA ILE A 54 6.73 10.75 7.72
C ILE A 54 6.94 12.00 8.61
N ASP A 55 8.14 12.52 8.67
CA ASP A 55 8.50 13.71 9.43
C ASP A 55 8.59 14.99 8.57
N LYS A 56 8.22 14.91 7.30
CA LYS A 56 8.31 16.03 6.33
C LYS A 56 6.94 16.52 5.86
N PHE A 57 5.88 15.83 6.23
CA PHE A 57 4.52 16.17 5.88
C PHE A 57 3.85 16.89 7.05
N GLY A 58 3.69 18.19 6.95
CA GLY A 58 3.09 19.06 7.96
C GLY A 58 1.86 19.79 7.46
N GLY A 59 1.21 20.52 8.34
CA GLY A 59 0.17 21.47 7.99
C GLY A 59 0.73 22.85 7.70
N GLU A 60 -0.17 23.78 7.39
CA GLU A 60 0.11 25.17 7.06
C GLU A 60 -0.58 26.10 8.05
N VAL A 61 0.02 27.27 8.30
CA VAL A 61 -0.63 28.36 9.00
C VAL A 61 -1.29 29.28 7.96
N VAL A 62 -2.59 29.48 8.10
CA VAL A 62 -3.39 30.30 7.16
C VAL A 62 -3.54 31.72 7.73
N PRO A 63 -3.03 32.76 7.06
CA PRO A 63 -3.18 34.12 7.54
C PRO A 63 -4.60 34.63 7.32
N LEU A 64 -5.31 34.94 8.40
CA LEU A 64 -6.71 35.41 8.35
C LEU A 64 -6.84 36.94 8.26
N GLY A 65 -5.78 37.70 8.45
CA GLY A 65 -5.84 39.17 8.51
C GLY A 65 -6.62 39.72 9.71
N THR A 66 -7.03 38.88 10.66
CA THR A 66 -7.79 39.24 11.85
C THR A 66 -6.90 39.14 13.09
N ALA A 67 -6.81 40.22 13.87
CA ALA A 67 -6.02 40.21 15.10
C ALA A 67 -6.61 39.22 16.13
N GLY A 68 -5.74 38.41 16.77
CA GLY A 68 -6.12 37.47 17.83
C GLY A 68 -6.69 36.13 17.34
N ALA A 69 -6.72 35.88 16.02
CA ALA A 69 -7.11 34.58 15.44
C ALA A 69 -5.88 33.84 14.91
N LEU A 70 -5.85 32.52 15.13
CA LEU A 70 -4.87 31.60 14.56
C LEU A 70 -5.64 30.50 13.82
N ASP A 71 -5.33 30.33 12.52
CA ASP A 71 -5.86 29.26 11.69
C ASP A 71 -4.71 28.41 11.16
N TYR A 72 -4.85 27.10 11.24
CA TYR A 72 -3.86 26.16 10.74
C TYR A 72 -4.51 24.86 10.28
N THR A 73 -3.89 24.18 9.33
CA THR A 73 -4.29 22.85 8.89
C THR A 73 -3.50 21.77 9.65
N LEU A 74 -4.15 20.68 9.99
CA LEU A 74 -3.51 19.52 10.60
C LEU A 74 -3.83 18.29 9.76
N PRO A 75 -2.84 17.68 9.06
CA PRO A 75 -3.06 16.44 8.33
C PRO A 75 -3.39 15.28 9.27
N GLU A 76 -4.47 14.57 8.99
CA GLU A 76 -4.90 13.39 9.74
C GLU A 76 -4.98 12.16 8.81
N PRO A 77 -4.77 10.92 9.33
CA PRO A 77 -5.00 9.72 8.55
C PRO A 77 -6.50 9.60 8.20
N TYR A 78 -6.79 8.97 7.06
CA TYR A 78 -8.18 8.63 6.70
C TYR A 78 -8.77 7.60 7.67
N GLY A 79 -7.98 6.60 8.07
CA GLY A 79 -8.40 5.46 8.88
C GLY A 79 -8.06 4.15 8.18
N VAL A 80 -8.99 3.58 7.41
CA VAL A 80 -8.80 2.33 6.67
C VAL A 80 -8.73 2.60 5.16
N VAL A 81 -7.66 2.16 4.53
CA VAL A 81 -7.45 2.26 3.08
C VAL A 81 -7.62 0.88 2.43
N ALA A 82 -8.59 0.75 1.53
CA ALA A 82 -8.70 -0.42 0.65
C ALA A 82 -7.73 -0.26 -0.54
N VAL A 83 -6.90 -1.26 -0.75
CA VAL A 83 -5.91 -1.29 -1.84
C VAL A 83 -6.25 -2.44 -2.79
N LEU A 84 -6.70 -2.10 -4.00
CA LEU A 84 -6.99 -3.06 -5.05
C LEU A 84 -5.88 -3.01 -6.09
N THR A 85 -5.24 -4.16 -6.38
CA THR A 85 -4.09 -4.23 -7.29
C THR A 85 -4.37 -5.09 -8.51
N ALA A 86 -3.70 -4.77 -9.62
CA ALA A 86 -3.69 -5.56 -10.84
C ALA A 86 -2.67 -6.71 -10.75
N TYR A 87 -2.72 -7.63 -11.72
CA TYR A 87 -1.91 -8.85 -11.74
C TYR A 87 -0.52 -8.70 -12.36
N ASN A 88 -0.29 -7.67 -13.16
CA ASN A 88 0.89 -7.58 -14.02
C ASN A 88 2.19 -7.23 -13.28
N THR A 89 2.12 -6.50 -12.16
CA THR A 89 3.26 -6.15 -11.30
C THR A 89 2.78 -6.02 -9.84
N PRO A 90 2.31 -7.12 -9.22
CA PRO A 90 1.65 -7.06 -7.91
C PRO A 90 2.52 -6.48 -6.81
N SER A 91 3.79 -6.87 -6.70
CA SER A 91 4.71 -6.33 -5.70
C SER A 91 4.88 -4.81 -5.83
N LEU A 92 5.11 -4.30 -7.05
CA LEU A 92 5.20 -2.85 -7.27
C LEU A 92 3.94 -2.13 -6.78
N PHE A 93 2.74 -2.66 -7.11
CA PHE A 93 1.49 -2.03 -6.69
C PHE A 93 1.29 -2.07 -5.18
N VAL A 94 1.67 -3.16 -4.52
CA VAL A 94 1.62 -3.25 -3.07
C VAL A 94 2.51 -2.18 -2.45
N GLY A 95 3.79 -2.12 -2.80
CA GLY A 95 4.71 -1.12 -2.26
C GLY A 95 4.28 0.32 -2.49
N SER A 96 3.83 0.64 -3.73
CA SER A 96 3.44 2.00 -4.10
C SER A 96 2.15 2.50 -3.46
N LYS A 97 1.27 1.60 -3.00
CA LYS A 97 -0.02 1.93 -2.38
C LYS A 97 -0.01 1.76 -0.87
N VAL A 98 0.58 0.68 -0.37
CA VAL A 98 0.68 0.41 1.07
C VAL A 98 1.69 1.33 1.74
N GLY A 99 2.80 1.63 1.08
CA GLY A 99 3.84 2.54 1.59
C GLY A 99 3.28 3.90 2.04
N PRO A 100 2.64 4.69 1.16
CA PRO A 100 2.05 5.97 1.54
C PRO A 100 0.93 5.84 2.57
N ALA A 101 0.09 4.80 2.50
CA ALA A 101 -0.98 4.59 3.47
C ALA A 101 -0.43 4.36 4.88
N LEU A 102 0.57 3.50 5.04
CA LEU A 102 1.24 3.26 6.32
C LEU A 102 2.00 4.50 6.80
N ALA A 103 2.70 5.19 5.89
CA ALA A 103 3.45 6.39 6.23
C ALA A 103 2.56 7.48 6.83
N THR A 104 1.36 7.65 6.32
CA THR A 104 0.37 8.61 6.79
C THR A 104 -0.50 8.12 7.96
N GLY A 105 -0.29 6.88 8.43
CA GLY A 105 -0.89 6.37 9.69
C GLY A 105 -2.18 5.60 9.51
N ASN A 106 -2.50 5.15 8.30
CA ASN A 106 -3.68 4.35 8.02
C ASN A 106 -3.44 2.86 8.26
N ALA A 107 -4.51 2.12 8.51
CA ALA A 107 -4.56 0.68 8.32
C ALA A 107 -4.91 0.37 6.84
N VAL A 108 -4.50 -0.81 6.38
CA VAL A 108 -4.68 -1.18 4.97
C VAL A 108 -5.33 -2.55 4.84
N VAL A 109 -6.28 -2.66 3.93
CA VAL A 109 -6.83 -3.94 3.45
C VAL A 109 -6.46 -4.08 1.98
N VAL A 110 -5.56 -5.00 1.67
CA VAL A 110 -5.11 -5.28 0.30
C VAL A 110 -5.99 -6.38 -0.30
N LYS A 111 -6.56 -6.11 -1.46
CA LYS A 111 -7.21 -7.10 -2.30
C LYS A 111 -6.42 -7.26 -3.59
N PRO A 112 -5.56 -8.26 -3.71
CA PRO A 112 -4.84 -8.55 -4.95
C PRO A 112 -5.76 -9.08 -6.03
N SER A 113 -5.28 -9.05 -7.26
CA SER A 113 -5.91 -9.81 -8.36
C SER A 113 -5.88 -11.31 -8.03
N PRO A 114 -6.96 -12.07 -8.33
CA PRO A 114 -6.94 -13.54 -8.19
C PRO A 114 -5.86 -14.23 -9.05
N LEU A 115 -5.36 -13.54 -10.09
CA LEU A 115 -4.35 -14.06 -11.00
C LEU A 115 -2.90 -13.87 -10.49
N ALA A 116 -2.71 -13.11 -9.40
CA ALA A 116 -1.40 -12.85 -8.81
C ALA A 116 -1.58 -12.38 -7.36
N SER A 117 -1.81 -13.31 -6.47
CA SER A 117 -2.15 -13.05 -5.06
C SER A 117 -1.05 -13.45 -4.08
N LEU A 118 -0.19 -14.39 -4.44
CA LEU A 118 0.85 -14.91 -3.54
C LEU A 118 1.85 -13.84 -3.07
N PRO A 119 2.33 -12.91 -3.92
CA PRO A 119 3.21 -11.84 -3.44
C PRO A 119 2.56 -10.97 -2.36
N ALA A 120 1.26 -10.66 -2.47
CA ALA A 120 0.55 -9.86 -1.47
C ALA A 120 0.35 -10.61 -0.14
N LEU A 121 0.11 -11.92 -0.19
CA LEU A 121 0.04 -12.75 1.01
C LEU A 121 1.40 -12.79 1.72
N ARG A 122 2.47 -13.06 0.95
CA ARG A 122 3.82 -13.08 1.51
C ARG A 122 4.23 -11.72 2.08
N PHE A 123 3.86 -10.63 1.40
CA PHE A 123 4.07 -9.27 1.91
C PHE A 123 3.44 -9.08 3.30
N ALA A 124 2.22 -9.58 3.53
CA ALA A 124 1.56 -9.45 4.84
C ALA A 124 2.33 -10.19 5.96
N GLU A 125 2.92 -11.34 5.65
CA GLU A 125 3.80 -12.06 6.58
C GLU A 125 5.08 -11.28 6.86
N LEU A 126 5.70 -10.71 5.82
CA LEU A 126 6.90 -9.87 5.95
C LEU A 126 6.62 -8.57 6.73
N CYS A 127 5.39 -8.06 6.68
CA CYS A 127 4.97 -6.95 7.54
C CYS A 127 5.08 -7.31 9.04
N GLN A 128 4.70 -8.53 9.42
CA GLN A 128 4.83 -9.01 10.80
C GLN A 128 6.30 -9.16 11.20
N GLU A 129 7.13 -9.73 10.32
CA GLU A 129 8.57 -9.86 10.52
C GLU A 129 9.25 -8.49 10.71
N ALA A 130 8.83 -7.50 9.95
CA ALA A 130 9.29 -6.12 10.09
C ALA A 130 8.83 -5.44 11.39
N GLY A 131 7.89 -6.04 12.13
CA GLY A 131 7.36 -5.52 13.39
C GLY A 131 6.24 -4.50 13.21
N LEU A 132 5.47 -4.57 12.13
CA LEU A 132 4.23 -3.82 12.01
C LEU A 132 3.21 -4.33 13.05
N PRO A 133 2.38 -3.45 13.62
CA PRO A 133 1.31 -3.89 14.51
C PRO A 133 0.33 -4.82 13.80
N ALA A 134 -0.20 -5.80 14.53
CA ALA A 134 -1.28 -6.64 14.03
C ALA A 134 -2.46 -5.78 13.56
N GLY A 135 -3.04 -6.11 12.41
CA GLY A 135 -4.13 -5.36 11.79
C GLY A 135 -3.71 -4.12 11.00
N ALA A 136 -2.43 -3.70 11.01
CA ALA A 136 -1.97 -2.58 10.19
C ALA A 136 -2.04 -2.89 8.69
N VAL A 137 -1.74 -4.13 8.30
CA VAL A 137 -1.89 -4.65 6.93
C VAL A 137 -2.65 -5.95 6.98
N ASN A 138 -3.69 -6.04 6.17
CA ASN A 138 -4.55 -7.21 6.03
C ASN A 138 -4.68 -7.54 4.55
N VAL A 139 -4.83 -8.82 4.20
CA VAL A 139 -5.04 -9.27 2.83
C VAL A 139 -6.35 -10.06 2.75
N VAL A 140 -7.19 -9.71 1.79
CA VAL A 140 -8.41 -10.45 1.47
C VAL A 140 -8.36 -10.94 0.04
N LEU A 141 -8.67 -12.21 -0.17
CA LEU A 141 -8.71 -12.83 -1.49
C LEU A 141 -10.14 -12.90 -2.01
N GLY A 142 -10.28 -12.87 -3.33
CA GLY A 142 -11.55 -13.04 -4.00
C GLY A 142 -11.64 -12.32 -5.34
N GLY A 143 -12.75 -12.53 -6.04
CA GLY A 143 -13.04 -11.95 -7.34
C GLY A 143 -13.54 -10.50 -7.28
N ALA A 144 -14.35 -10.16 -8.28
CA ALA A 144 -14.92 -8.81 -8.40
C ALA A 144 -15.89 -8.50 -7.26
N GLU A 145 -16.65 -9.50 -6.81
CA GLU A 145 -17.63 -9.40 -5.73
C GLU A 145 -17.03 -8.97 -4.41
N VAL A 146 -15.84 -9.52 -4.06
CA VAL A 146 -15.09 -9.11 -2.87
C VAL A 146 -14.55 -7.69 -3.03
N GLY A 147 -14.11 -7.33 -4.25
CA GLY A 147 -13.69 -5.96 -4.56
C GLY A 147 -14.82 -4.94 -4.39
N GLN A 148 -16.00 -5.24 -4.90
CA GLN A 148 -17.19 -4.41 -4.75
C GLN A 148 -17.63 -4.26 -3.29
N ALA A 149 -17.67 -5.39 -2.55
CA ALA A 149 -17.98 -5.38 -1.13
C ALA A 149 -17.01 -4.54 -0.32
N LEU A 150 -15.70 -4.63 -0.63
CA LEU A 150 -14.67 -3.85 0.06
C LEU A 150 -14.80 -2.34 -0.24
N VAL A 151 -15.05 -1.97 -1.50
CA VAL A 151 -15.23 -0.57 -1.92
C VAL A 151 -16.48 0.06 -1.30
N ALA A 152 -17.57 -0.71 -1.19
CA ALA A 152 -18.84 -0.25 -0.61
C ALA A 152 -18.89 -0.34 0.92
N HIS A 153 -17.86 -0.89 1.57
CA HIS A 153 -17.89 -1.14 3.02
C HIS A 153 -17.82 0.16 3.81
N PRO A 154 -18.74 0.43 4.75
CA PRO A 154 -18.79 1.69 5.51
C PRO A 154 -17.57 1.92 6.43
N GLY A 155 -16.78 0.90 6.73
CA GLY A 155 -15.53 1.00 7.47
C GLY A 155 -14.29 1.21 6.60
N VAL A 156 -14.46 1.48 5.30
CA VAL A 156 -13.37 1.85 4.37
C VAL A 156 -13.49 3.35 4.09
N ASP A 157 -12.47 4.08 4.47
CA ASP A 157 -12.44 5.55 4.37
C ASP A 157 -11.83 6.03 3.04
N ARG A 158 -11.02 5.18 2.40
CA ARG A 158 -10.37 5.51 1.13
C ARG A 158 -10.09 4.27 0.30
N VAL A 159 -10.20 4.40 -1.02
CA VAL A 159 -9.84 3.36 -1.99
C VAL A 159 -8.64 3.80 -2.83
N SER A 160 -7.65 2.91 -2.97
CA SER A 160 -6.53 3.02 -3.90
C SER A 160 -6.59 1.87 -4.90
N PHE A 161 -6.89 2.18 -6.15
CA PHE A 161 -7.16 1.19 -7.19
C PHE A 161 -6.11 1.24 -8.32
N THR A 162 -5.74 0.08 -8.82
CA THR A 162 -5.10 -0.09 -10.14
C THR A 162 -5.71 -1.29 -10.84
N GLY A 163 -6.19 -1.09 -12.04
CA GLY A 163 -6.85 -2.13 -12.84
C GLY A 163 -7.33 -1.61 -14.18
N SER A 164 -8.27 -2.33 -14.81
CA SER A 164 -8.86 -1.94 -16.07
C SER A 164 -9.73 -0.67 -15.92
N ARG A 165 -9.92 0.03 -17.04
CA ARG A 165 -10.80 1.21 -17.10
C ARG A 165 -12.23 0.89 -16.63
N ASP A 166 -12.75 -0.26 -17.01
CA ASP A 166 -14.13 -0.61 -16.67
C ASP A 166 -14.28 -0.94 -15.19
N ALA A 167 -13.32 -1.66 -14.59
CA ALA A 167 -13.28 -1.86 -13.15
C ALA A 167 -13.10 -0.52 -12.39
N GLY A 168 -12.30 0.41 -12.92
CA GLY A 168 -12.14 1.74 -12.34
C GLY A 168 -13.42 2.57 -12.32
N ARG A 169 -14.26 2.43 -13.35
CA ARG A 169 -15.60 3.06 -13.39
C ARG A 169 -16.55 2.49 -12.33
N GLU A 170 -16.50 1.17 -12.08
CA GLU A 170 -17.29 0.55 -11.02
C GLU A 170 -16.84 1.00 -9.63
N VAL A 171 -15.52 1.12 -9.41
CA VAL A 171 -14.95 1.60 -8.15
C VAL A 171 -15.28 3.07 -7.85
N SER A 172 -15.54 3.89 -8.88
CA SER A 172 -15.81 5.33 -8.75
C SER A 172 -17.30 5.69 -8.57
N ARG A 173 -18.20 4.72 -8.63
CA ARG A 173 -19.65 4.89 -8.43
C ARG A 173 -20.04 4.77 -6.98
#